data_d74f77e9d0bb3843891c77642c9b758c
#
_entry.id   d74f77e9d0bb3843891c77642c9b758c
#
_cell.length_a   1.000
_cell.length_b   1.000
_cell.length_c   1.000
_cell.angle_alpha   90.00
_cell.angle_beta   90.00
_cell.angle_gamma   90.00
#
_symmetry.space_group_name_H-M   'P 1'
#
loop_
_entity.id
_entity.type
_entity.pdbx_description
1 polymer ?
#
loop_
_entity_poly.entity_id
_entity_poly.type
_entity_poly.pdbx_seq_one_letter_code
_entity_poly.pdbx_strand_id
1 'polypeptide(L)'
;FANRLNFETYNLGHLMMAGIVHHRATGKTTLLDAVVKATDFLCHFYETASAELARNAICPSHYMGVVEMYRATGNPRYLELSKNLIDIRGMVESGTDDNQDRIPFRDQYRAMGHAVRANYLYAGVADVYAETGEQQLMKNLTSIWNDIVTRKMYVTGACGALYDGTSPDGTCYEPDSIQKVHQSYGRPYQLPNSTAHNE
;
A
#
# COMPACT_ATOMS: atom_id res chain seq x y z
N PHE A 1 5.26 12.21 -12.42
CA PHE A 1 3.81 11.89 -12.45
C PHE A 1 3.25 11.68 -13.88
N ALA A 2 4.10 11.71 -14.89
CA ALA A 2 3.67 11.41 -16.27
C ALA A 2 3.46 9.91 -16.53
N ASN A 3 3.99 9.06 -15.68
CA ASN A 3 3.85 7.60 -15.76
C ASN A 3 3.54 7.04 -14.36
N ARG A 4 2.39 6.39 -14.22
CA ARG A 4 1.95 5.77 -12.99
C ARG A 4 2.89 4.67 -12.45
N LEU A 5 3.70 4.08 -13.32
CA LEU A 5 4.66 3.04 -12.95
C LEU A 5 5.95 3.60 -12.35
N ASN A 6 6.13 4.91 -12.37
CA ASN A 6 7.20 5.55 -11.64
C ASN A 6 6.90 5.57 -10.14
N PHE A 7 7.95 5.63 -9.34
CA PHE A 7 7.85 5.56 -7.88
C PHE A 7 7.71 6.93 -7.21
N GLU A 8 7.23 7.97 -7.90
CA GLU A 8 7.10 9.30 -7.30
C GLU A 8 6.16 9.31 -6.11
N THR A 9 4.96 8.74 -6.25
CA THR A 9 3.99 8.67 -5.15
C THR A 9 4.49 7.81 -4.00
N TYR A 10 5.18 6.72 -4.30
CA TYR A 10 5.84 5.87 -3.31
C TYR A 10 6.87 6.68 -2.50
N ASN A 11 7.76 7.39 -3.18
CA ASN A 11 8.79 8.21 -2.53
C ASN A 11 8.17 9.36 -1.72
N LEU A 12 7.11 9.99 -2.22
CA LEU A 12 6.39 11.03 -1.47
C LEU A 12 5.75 10.47 -0.20
N GLY A 13 5.20 9.26 -0.21
CA GLY A 13 4.69 8.61 1.00
C GLY A 13 5.76 8.47 2.08
N HIS A 14 6.94 8.02 1.72
CA HIS A 14 8.08 7.93 2.65
C HIS A 14 8.58 9.30 3.10
N LEU A 15 8.60 10.29 2.22
CA LEU A 15 8.98 11.65 2.57
C LEU A 15 8.00 12.27 3.57
N MET A 16 6.70 12.05 3.41
CA MET A 16 5.68 12.49 4.38
C MET A 16 5.95 11.88 5.75
N MET A 17 6.15 10.57 5.82
CA MET A 17 6.46 9.89 7.08
C MET A 17 7.75 10.44 7.73
N ALA A 18 8.80 10.65 6.95
CA ALA A 18 10.05 11.23 7.43
C ALA A 18 9.84 12.65 7.99
N GLY A 19 9.09 13.49 7.29
CA GLY A 19 8.78 14.85 7.73
C GLY A 19 8.00 14.92 9.04
N ILE A 20 7.01 14.04 9.18
CA ILE A 20 6.17 13.95 10.38
C ILE A 20 6.97 13.42 11.57
N VAL A 21 7.72 12.33 11.39
CA VAL A 21 8.56 11.74 12.44
C VAL A 21 9.62 12.74 12.91
N HIS A 22 10.27 13.42 11.97
CA HIS A 22 11.24 14.48 12.28
C HIS A 22 10.60 15.60 13.11
N HIS A 23 9.42 16.06 12.70
CA HIS A 23 8.70 17.11 13.43
C HIS A 23 8.33 16.65 14.86
N ARG A 24 7.76 15.46 15.01
CA ARG A 24 7.40 14.89 16.31
C ARG A 24 8.61 14.74 17.24
N ALA A 25 9.77 14.36 16.68
CA ALA A 25 10.97 14.15 17.47
C ALA A 25 11.72 15.43 17.85
N THR A 26 11.64 16.48 17.02
CA THR A 26 12.50 17.67 17.16
C THR A 26 11.75 18.99 17.37
N GLY A 27 10.44 19.03 17.10
CA GLY A 27 9.64 20.26 17.05
C GLY A 27 9.92 21.14 15.82
N LYS A 28 10.89 20.78 14.97
CA LYS A 28 11.24 21.57 13.78
C LYS A 28 10.22 21.39 12.67
N THR A 29 9.89 22.48 11.96
CA THR A 29 8.86 22.44 10.90
C THR A 29 9.44 22.40 9.48
N THR A 30 10.71 22.71 9.29
CA THR A 30 11.32 22.88 7.95
C THR A 30 11.03 21.71 6.99
N LEU A 31 11.17 20.47 7.47
CA LEU A 31 10.86 19.29 6.67
C LEU A 31 9.34 19.10 6.57
N LEU A 32 8.60 19.35 7.64
CA LEU A 32 7.13 19.27 7.63
C LEU A 32 6.54 20.26 6.60
N ASP A 33 7.04 21.50 6.54
CA ASP A 33 6.58 22.52 5.58
C ASP A 33 6.81 22.06 4.13
N ALA A 34 7.92 21.36 3.87
CA ALA A 34 8.19 20.80 2.56
C ALA A 34 7.21 19.66 2.20
N VAL A 35 6.92 18.77 3.14
CA VAL A 35 5.99 17.65 2.87
C VAL A 35 4.54 18.10 2.84
N VAL A 36 4.15 19.19 3.51
CA VAL A 36 2.84 19.83 3.34
C VAL A 36 2.66 20.23 1.87
N LYS A 37 3.63 20.93 1.28
CA LYS A 37 3.57 21.31 -0.14
C LYS A 37 3.47 20.09 -1.06
N ALA A 38 4.21 19.02 -0.76
CA ALA A 38 4.13 17.78 -1.53
C ALA A 38 2.76 17.11 -1.42
N THR A 39 2.15 17.14 -0.24
CA THR A 39 0.81 16.58 -0.03
C THR A 39 -0.27 17.43 -0.73
N ASP A 40 -0.17 18.74 -0.67
CA ASP A 40 -1.06 19.64 -1.41
C ASP A 40 -0.96 19.42 -2.92
N PHE A 41 0.26 19.21 -3.42
CA PHE A 41 0.47 18.80 -4.81
C PHE A 41 -0.24 17.48 -5.14
N LEU A 42 -0.15 16.46 -4.28
CA LEU A 42 -0.87 15.20 -4.50
C LEU A 42 -2.39 15.40 -4.49
N CYS A 43 -2.93 16.21 -3.58
CA CYS A 43 -4.36 16.55 -3.60
C CYS A 43 -4.77 17.13 -4.95
N HIS A 44 -4.02 18.10 -5.44
CA HIS A 44 -4.29 18.72 -6.74
C HIS A 44 -4.11 17.73 -7.90
N PHE A 45 -3.07 16.88 -7.86
CA PHE A 45 -2.83 15.87 -8.88
C PHE A 45 -4.00 14.90 -9.00
N TYR A 46 -4.49 14.35 -7.88
CA TYR A 46 -5.60 13.38 -7.91
C TYR A 46 -6.96 14.01 -8.24
N GLU A 47 -7.12 15.33 -8.05
CA GLU A 47 -8.29 16.08 -8.49
C GLU A 47 -8.31 16.33 -10.00
N THR A 48 -7.14 16.44 -10.64
CA THR A 48 -7.00 16.94 -12.02
C THR A 48 -6.41 15.94 -13.00
N ALA A 49 -5.75 14.88 -12.53
CA ALA A 49 -5.12 13.87 -13.38
C ALA A 49 -6.15 13.07 -14.19
N SER A 50 -5.70 12.55 -15.35
CA SER A 50 -6.50 11.59 -16.09
C SER A 50 -6.82 10.36 -15.25
N ALA A 51 -7.93 9.70 -15.56
CA ALA A 51 -8.33 8.48 -14.86
C ALA A 51 -7.22 7.41 -14.85
N GLU A 52 -6.48 7.29 -15.93
CA GLU A 52 -5.35 6.36 -16.04
C GLU A 52 -4.25 6.67 -15.04
N LEU A 53 -3.84 7.92 -14.92
CA LEU A 53 -2.79 8.34 -13.99
C LEU A 53 -3.26 8.28 -12.53
N ALA A 54 -4.49 8.67 -12.27
CA ALA A 54 -5.04 8.74 -10.91
C ALA A 54 -5.30 7.36 -10.29
N ARG A 55 -5.67 6.37 -11.12
CA ARG A 55 -6.15 5.07 -10.60
C ARG A 55 -5.05 4.06 -10.31
N ASN A 56 -3.84 4.29 -10.73
CA ASN A 56 -2.85 3.22 -10.87
C ASN A 56 -1.46 3.50 -10.29
N ALA A 57 -1.35 4.24 -9.21
CA ALA A 57 -0.07 4.36 -8.53
C ALA A 57 0.50 2.99 -8.15
N ILE A 58 1.74 2.71 -8.58
CA ILE A 58 2.32 1.37 -8.50
C ILE A 58 2.52 0.85 -7.08
N CYS A 59 2.79 1.69 -6.12
CA CYS A 59 2.98 1.29 -4.72
C CYS A 59 2.19 2.21 -3.81
N PRO A 60 1.33 1.68 -2.93
CA PRO A 60 0.41 2.50 -2.13
C PRO A 60 1.01 3.01 -0.80
N SER A 61 2.32 3.22 -0.69
CA SER A 61 2.93 3.73 0.53
C SER A 61 2.45 5.13 0.93
N HIS A 62 2.03 5.94 -0.06
CA HIS A 62 1.48 7.26 0.19
C HIS A 62 0.12 7.24 0.91
N TYR A 63 -0.61 6.13 0.91
CA TYR A 63 -1.88 6.02 1.63
C TYR A 63 -1.69 6.29 3.12
N MET A 64 -0.75 5.60 3.78
CA MET A 64 -0.38 5.86 5.17
C MET A 64 0.14 7.31 5.35
N GLY A 65 1.01 7.74 4.46
CA GLY A 65 1.62 9.08 4.52
C GLY A 65 0.57 10.18 4.53
N VAL A 66 -0.45 10.09 3.68
CA VAL A 66 -1.53 11.09 3.59
C VAL A 66 -2.39 11.11 4.85
N VAL A 67 -2.73 9.95 5.43
CA VAL A 67 -3.46 9.90 6.71
C VAL A 67 -2.63 10.52 7.84
N GLU A 68 -1.34 10.21 7.90
CA GLU A 68 -0.46 10.81 8.90
C GLU A 68 -0.30 12.32 8.71
N MET A 69 -0.35 12.83 7.47
CA MET A 69 -0.41 14.27 7.21
C MET A 69 -1.70 14.89 7.74
N TYR A 70 -2.85 14.20 7.59
CA TYR A 70 -4.09 14.62 8.24
C TYR A 70 -3.93 14.71 9.76
N ARG A 71 -3.40 13.67 10.40
CA ARG A 71 -3.16 13.63 11.85
C ARG A 71 -2.22 14.74 12.33
N ALA A 72 -1.22 15.06 11.54
CA ALA A 72 -0.21 16.05 11.89
C ALA A 72 -0.68 17.50 11.71
N THR A 73 -1.57 17.75 10.73
CA THR A 73 -1.95 19.11 10.33
C THR A 73 -3.41 19.46 10.63
N GLY A 74 -4.27 18.45 10.82
CA GLY A 74 -5.73 18.64 10.93
C GLY A 74 -6.41 19.02 9.62
N ASN A 75 -5.71 18.99 8.48
CA ASN A 75 -6.29 19.38 7.20
C ASN A 75 -7.22 18.30 6.64
N PRO A 76 -8.55 18.50 6.59
CA PRO A 76 -9.51 17.48 6.18
C PRO A 76 -9.34 17.04 4.72
N ARG A 77 -8.74 17.86 3.87
CA ARG A 77 -8.44 17.50 2.48
C ARG A 77 -7.57 16.25 2.37
N TYR A 78 -6.66 16.06 3.32
CA TYR A 78 -5.79 14.88 3.32
C TYR A 78 -6.56 13.60 3.68
N LEU A 79 -7.49 13.68 4.60
CA LEU A 79 -8.36 12.54 4.90
C LEU A 79 -9.27 12.19 3.70
N GLU A 80 -9.85 13.18 3.04
CA GLU A 80 -10.64 12.96 1.83
C GLU A 80 -9.79 12.35 0.69
N LEU A 81 -8.56 12.83 0.49
CA LEU A 81 -7.64 12.19 -0.45
C LEU A 81 -7.38 10.72 -0.09
N SER A 82 -7.16 10.41 1.19
CA SER A 82 -6.92 9.03 1.64
C SER A 82 -8.08 8.09 1.33
N LYS A 83 -9.32 8.56 1.53
CA LYS A 83 -10.54 7.82 1.18
C LYS A 83 -10.63 7.59 -0.34
N ASN A 84 -10.43 8.66 -1.11
CA ASN A 84 -10.47 8.60 -2.57
C ASN A 84 -9.42 7.63 -3.16
N LEU A 85 -8.22 7.57 -2.59
CA LEU A 85 -7.18 6.64 -3.02
C LEU A 85 -7.62 5.17 -2.90
N ILE A 86 -8.39 4.83 -1.88
CA ILE A 86 -8.96 3.48 -1.72
C ILE A 86 -10.03 3.23 -2.78
N ASP A 87 -10.88 4.22 -3.04
CA ASP A 87 -12.01 4.09 -3.96
C ASP A 87 -11.56 3.91 -5.42
N ILE A 88 -10.55 4.66 -5.84
CA ILE A 88 -10.08 4.63 -7.23
C ILE A 88 -9.19 3.42 -7.55
N ARG A 89 -8.64 2.74 -6.55
CA ARG A 89 -7.62 1.72 -6.79
C ARG A 89 -8.10 0.53 -7.62
N GLY A 90 -9.26 0.02 -7.40
CA GLY A 90 -9.83 -1.11 -8.15
C GLY A 90 -10.60 -0.72 -9.40
N MET A 91 -10.50 0.53 -9.86
CA MET A 91 -11.28 1.05 -10.98
C MET A 91 -10.46 1.10 -12.28
N VAL A 92 -9.42 0.32 -12.40
CA VAL A 92 -8.57 0.26 -13.59
C VAL A 92 -9.01 -0.84 -14.55
N GLU A 93 -9.02 -0.55 -15.84
CA GLU A 93 -9.43 -1.50 -16.86
C GLU A 93 -8.51 -2.73 -16.94
N SER A 94 -7.21 -2.55 -16.69
CA SER A 94 -6.17 -3.59 -16.73
C SER A 94 -5.50 -3.80 -15.39
N GLY A 95 -6.25 -3.77 -14.30
CA GLY A 95 -5.72 -4.00 -12.96
C GLY A 95 -5.17 -5.40 -12.78
N THR A 96 -4.20 -5.55 -11.90
CA THR A 96 -3.48 -6.80 -11.62
C THR A 96 -3.50 -7.15 -10.13
N ASP A 97 -3.35 -8.43 -9.83
CA ASP A 97 -3.13 -8.86 -8.45
C ASP A 97 -1.79 -8.34 -7.91
N ASP A 98 -0.79 -8.21 -8.76
CA ASP A 98 0.53 -7.69 -8.38
C ASP A 98 0.47 -6.33 -7.70
N ASN A 99 -0.38 -5.43 -8.20
CA ASN A 99 -0.58 -4.10 -7.64
C ASN A 99 -1.85 -3.97 -6.77
N GLN A 100 -2.53 -5.08 -6.46
CA GLN A 100 -3.80 -5.12 -5.71
C GLN A 100 -4.88 -4.18 -6.29
N ASP A 101 -4.91 -4.03 -7.62
CA ASP A 101 -5.81 -3.13 -8.32
C ASP A 101 -6.73 -3.81 -9.36
N ARG A 102 -6.74 -5.15 -9.39
CA ARG A 102 -7.66 -5.92 -10.24
C ARG A 102 -9.12 -5.81 -9.82
N ILE A 103 -9.36 -5.71 -8.53
CA ILE A 103 -10.69 -5.55 -7.95
C ILE A 103 -10.69 -4.42 -6.91
N PRO A 104 -11.82 -3.71 -6.72
CA PRO A 104 -11.96 -2.69 -5.68
C PRO A 104 -11.58 -3.21 -4.30
N PHE A 105 -10.95 -2.38 -3.49
CA PHE A 105 -10.50 -2.82 -2.16
C PHE A 105 -11.65 -3.37 -1.31
N ARG A 106 -12.83 -2.77 -1.38
CA ARG A 106 -14.01 -3.21 -0.61
C ARG A 106 -14.52 -4.60 -1.00
N ASP A 107 -14.07 -5.14 -2.12
CA ASP A 107 -14.37 -6.50 -2.58
C ASP A 107 -13.19 -7.47 -2.35
N GLN A 108 -12.08 -6.99 -1.78
CA GLN A 108 -10.92 -7.82 -1.44
C GLN A 108 -11.10 -8.45 -0.06
N TYR A 109 -10.98 -9.77 0.01
CA TYR A 109 -11.10 -10.56 1.25
C TYR A 109 -9.91 -11.50 1.47
N ARG A 110 -8.92 -11.47 0.59
CA ARG A 110 -7.69 -12.24 0.67
C ARG A 110 -6.49 -11.35 0.40
N ALA A 111 -5.37 -11.66 1.03
CA ALA A 111 -4.11 -11.03 0.70
C ALA A 111 -3.60 -11.56 -0.65
N MET A 112 -3.24 -10.67 -1.56
CA MET A 112 -2.82 -11.04 -2.90
C MET A 112 -1.70 -10.13 -3.41
N GLY A 113 -1.00 -10.62 -4.42
CA GLY A 113 -0.04 -9.85 -5.17
C GLY A 113 1.27 -9.60 -4.44
N HIS A 114 1.97 -8.58 -4.85
CA HIS A 114 3.29 -8.24 -4.32
C HIS A 114 3.23 -7.90 -2.83
N ALA A 115 3.96 -8.65 -2.00
CA ALA A 115 3.85 -8.59 -0.54
C ALA A 115 4.07 -7.19 0.05
N VAL A 116 5.07 -6.46 -0.45
CA VAL A 116 5.38 -5.10 0.03
C VAL A 116 4.24 -4.15 -0.29
N ARG A 117 3.74 -4.18 -1.53
CA ARG A 117 2.60 -3.34 -1.95
C ARG A 117 1.33 -3.66 -1.17
N ALA A 118 1.06 -4.95 -0.96
CA ALA A 118 -0.07 -5.42 -0.18
C ALA A 118 -0.04 -4.88 1.26
N ASN A 119 1.10 -5.02 1.94
CA ASN A 119 1.24 -4.54 3.31
C ASN A 119 1.09 -3.03 3.42
N TYR A 120 1.62 -2.25 2.48
CA TYR A 120 1.39 -0.80 2.44
C TYR A 120 -0.09 -0.45 2.23
N LEU A 121 -0.76 -1.15 1.32
CA LEU A 121 -2.19 -0.93 1.09
C LEU A 121 -3.00 -1.20 2.35
N TYR A 122 -2.80 -2.37 2.96
CA TYR A 122 -3.58 -2.78 4.14
C TYR A 122 -3.31 -1.89 5.34
N ALA A 123 -2.07 -1.46 5.55
CA ALA A 123 -1.73 -0.49 6.59
C ALA A 123 -2.42 0.87 6.33
N GLY A 124 -2.35 1.39 5.11
CA GLY A 124 -3.02 2.63 4.74
C GLY A 124 -4.55 2.57 4.90
N VAL A 125 -5.16 1.45 4.52
CA VAL A 125 -6.60 1.24 4.73
C VAL A 125 -6.95 1.14 6.22
N ALA A 126 -6.10 0.50 7.03
CA ALA A 126 -6.29 0.43 8.48
C ALA A 126 -6.24 1.83 9.12
N ASP A 127 -5.33 2.69 8.64
CA ASP A 127 -5.26 4.08 9.08
C ASP A 127 -6.53 4.86 8.70
N VAL A 128 -7.03 4.71 7.49
CA VAL A 128 -8.31 5.33 7.08
C VAL A 128 -9.47 4.82 7.93
N TYR A 129 -9.52 3.51 8.21
CA TYR A 129 -10.52 2.96 9.12
C TYR A 129 -10.45 3.60 10.51
N ALA A 130 -9.26 3.77 11.06
CA ALA A 130 -9.07 4.36 12.39
C ALA A 130 -9.62 5.80 12.47
N GLU A 131 -9.57 6.55 11.37
CA GLU A 131 -10.08 7.92 11.32
C GLU A 131 -11.57 8.00 10.97
N THR A 132 -12.10 7.03 10.22
CA THR A 132 -13.47 7.11 9.66
C THR A 132 -14.46 6.19 10.35
N GLY A 133 -14.01 5.09 10.93
CA GLY A 133 -14.88 4.04 11.47
C GLY A 133 -15.66 3.25 10.41
N GLU A 134 -15.28 3.31 9.13
CA GLU A 134 -16.01 2.64 8.05
C GLU A 134 -15.98 1.12 8.20
N GLN A 135 -17.10 0.53 8.60
CA GLN A 135 -17.20 -0.89 8.97
C GLN A 135 -16.89 -1.85 7.80
N GLN A 136 -17.09 -1.42 6.57
CA GLN A 136 -16.75 -2.26 5.41
C GLN A 136 -15.23 -2.46 5.31
N LEU A 137 -14.43 -1.43 5.56
CA LEU A 137 -12.97 -1.54 5.57
C LEU A 137 -12.49 -2.51 6.66
N MET A 138 -13.10 -2.47 7.84
CA MET A 138 -12.76 -3.42 8.93
C MET A 138 -13.10 -4.86 8.55
N LYS A 139 -14.22 -5.11 7.90
CA LYS A 139 -14.57 -6.46 7.41
C LYS A 139 -13.53 -7.00 6.43
N ASN A 140 -13.12 -6.16 5.47
CA ASN A 140 -12.08 -6.51 4.51
C ASN A 140 -10.75 -6.80 5.21
N LEU A 141 -10.30 -5.88 6.07
CA LEU A 141 -9.05 -6.00 6.81
C LEU A 141 -9.02 -7.24 7.71
N THR A 142 -10.11 -7.55 8.41
CA THR A 142 -10.20 -8.74 9.26
C THR A 142 -10.09 -10.01 8.44
N SER A 143 -10.75 -10.08 7.29
CA SER A 143 -10.66 -11.24 6.40
C SER A 143 -9.25 -11.41 5.82
N ILE A 144 -8.65 -10.31 5.35
CA ILE A 144 -7.28 -10.27 4.82
C ILE A 144 -6.27 -10.67 5.90
N TRP A 145 -6.41 -10.14 7.11
CA TRP A 145 -5.56 -10.49 8.24
C TRP A 145 -5.61 -11.97 8.57
N ASN A 146 -6.83 -12.54 8.66
CA ASN A 146 -6.99 -13.97 8.89
C ASN A 146 -6.33 -14.80 7.80
N ASP A 147 -6.44 -14.40 6.53
CA ASP A 147 -5.78 -15.07 5.42
C ASP A 147 -4.24 -15.00 5.54
N ILE A 148 -3.70 -13.84 5.91
CA ILE A 148 -2.27 -13.67 6.14
C ILE A 148 -1.79 -14.58 7.27
N VAL A 149 -2.38 -14.48 8.45
CA VAL A 149 -1.85 -15.18 9.65
C VAL A 149 -2.03 -16.68 9.61
N THR A 150 -3.02 -17.18 8.88
CA THR A 150 -3.30 -18.62 8.81
C THR A 150 -2.63 -19.32 7.64
N ARG A 151 -2.20 -18.58 6.60
CA ARG A 151 -1.75 -19.19 5.33
C ARG A 151 -0.45 -18.64 4.78
N LYS A 152 -0.06 -17.40 5.12
CA LYS A 152 0.95 -16.65 4.35
C LYS A 152 2.07 -16.07 5.21
N MET A 153 1.94 -16.16 6.51
CA MET A 153 2.90 -15.62 7.44
C MET A 153 3.84 -16.69 7.96
N TYR A 154 5.14 -16.41 7.92
CA TYR A 154 6.15 -17.24 8.58
C TYR A 154 6.05 -17.11 10.09
N VAL A 155 6.60 -18.06 10.82
CA VAL A 155 6.70 -18.01 12.29
C VAL A 155 7.45 -16.78 12.80
N THR A 156 8.26 -16.16 11.97
CA THR A 156 8.98 -14.91 12.26
C THR A 156 8.11 -13.65 12.09
N GLY A 157 6.86 -13.79 11.64
CA GLY A 157 5.98 -12.67 11.35
C GLY A 157 6.14 -12.06 9.96
N ALA A 158 7.09 -12.53 9.16
CA ALA A 158 7.26 -12.07 7.79
C ALA A 158 6.25 -12.74 6.85
N CYS A 159 5.91 -12.08 5.77
CA CYS A 159 5.17 -12.66 4.65
C CYS A 159 5.89 -12.38 3.34
N GLY A 160 5.56 -13.14 2.30
CA GLY A 160 6.14 -12.91 1.00
C GLY A 160 7.01 -14.06 0.51
N ALA A 161 6.45 -15.04 -0.21
CA ALA A 161 7.07 -16.33 -0.51
C ALA A 161 7.56 -16.49 -1.94
N LEU A 162 6.79 -16.08 -2.92
CA LEU A 162 7.18 -16.27 -4.30
C LEU A 162 8.34 -15.36 -4.67
N TYR A 163 9.26 -15.86 -5.49
CA TYR A 163 10.39 -15.07 -5.94
C TYR A 163 9.92 -13.78 -6.63
N ASP A 164 8.92 -13.90 -7.46
CA ASP A 164 8.34 -12.79 -8.22
C ASP A 164 7.40 -11.91 -7.36
N GLY A 165 7.10 -12.36 -6.15
CA GLY A 165 6.30 -11.60 -5.20
C GLY A 165 4.81 -11.54 -5.51
N THR A 166 4.36 -12.23 -6.54
CA THR A 166 2.99 -12.12 -7.03
C THR A 166 2.28 -13.46 -7.07
N SER A 167 0.98 -13.42 -6.83
CA SER A 167 0.08 -14.49 -7.20
C SER A 167 -0.71 -14.01 -8.42
N PRO A 168 -0.64 -14.68 -9.56
CA PRO A 168 -1.25 -14.20 -10.80
C PRO A 168 -2.76 -13.97 -10.73
N ASP A 169 -3.43 -14.72 -9.86
CA ASP A 169 -4.88 -14.69 -9.70
C ASP A 169 -5.34 -14.43 -8.24
N GLY A 170 -4.41 -14.16 -7.33
CA GLY A 170 -4.70 -14.00 -5.91
C GLY A 170 -5.14 -15.26 -5.19
N THR A 171 -5.15 -16.41 -5.86
CA THR A 171 -5.60 -17.68 -5.32
C THR A 171 -4.46 -18.69 -5.10
N CYS A 172 -3.30 -18.46 -5.69
CA CYS A 172 -2.14 -19.36 -5.65
C CYS A 172 -1.32 -19.25 -4.36
N TYR A 173 -1.90 -18.81 -3.28
CA TYR A 173 -1.28 -18.86 -1.97
C TYR A 173 -1.62 -20.20 -1.32
N GLU A 174 -1.08 -21.27 -1.88
CA GLU A 174 -1.11 -22.55 -1.23
C GLU A 174 -0.28 -22.49 0.07
N PRO A 175 -0.54 -23.37 1.06
CA PRO A 175 0.19 -23.34 2.33
C PRO A 175 1.70 -23.39 2.20
N ASP A 176 2.19 -24.00 1.15
CA ASP A 176 3.60 -24.19 0.81
C ASP A 176 4.16 -23.16 -0.20
N SER A 177 3.30 -22.39 -0.87
CA SER A 177 3.68 -21.28 -1.75
C SER A 177 3.81 -19.97 -1.01
N ILE A 178 4.58 -19.95 0.03
CA ILE A 178 4.85 -18.78 0.84
C ILE A 178 5.81 -17.84 0.10
N GLN A 179 5.54 -16.55 0.01
CA GLN A 179 6.43 -15.59 -0.65
C GLN A 179 7.76 -15.41 0.09
N LYS A 180 8.85 -15.25 -0.61
CA LYS A 180 10.17 -15.12 -0.01
C LYS A 180 10.31 -13.85 0.80
N VAL A 181 10.99 -13.95 1.93
CA VAL A 181 11.18 -12.84 2.88
C VAL A 181 11.76 -11.60 2.20
N HIS A 182 12.66 -11.76 1.23
CA HIS A 182 13.26 -10.61 0.55
C HIS A 182 12.25 -9.75 -0.21
N GLN A 183 11.12 -10.31 -0.63
CA GLN A 183 10.06 -9.53 -1.28
C GLN A 183 9.46 -8.50 -0.32
N SER A 184 9.26 -8.89 0.94
CA SER A 184 8.75 -7.98 1.97
C SER A 184 9.74 -6.90 2.37
N TYR A 185 11.04 -7.17 2.26
CA TYR A 185 12.09 -6.26 2.71
C TYR A 185 12.89 -5.64 1.56
N GLY A 186 12.50 -5.89 0.32
CA GLY A 186 13.21 -5.39 -0.85
C GLY A 186 14.66 -5.92 -0.98
N ARG A 187 14.98 -7.05 -0.36
CA ARG A 187 16.32 -7.64 -0.38
C ARG A 187 16.42 -8.74 -1.43
N PRO A 188 17.47 -8.76 -2.22
CA PRO A 188 17.72 -9.81 -3.22
C PRO A 188 18.25 -11.10 -2.59
N TYR A 189 17.66 -11.50 -1.47
CA TYR A 189 18.03 -12.73 -0.83
C TYR A 189 17.35 -13.90 -1.54
N GLN A 190 18.10 -14.62 -2.34
CA GLN A 190 17.62 -15.83 -2.97
C GLN A 190 17.90 -17.01 -2.05
N LEU A 191 16.84 -17.71 -1.67
CA LEU A 191 17.01 -18.99 -1.03
C LEU A 191 17.65 -19.97 -2.02
N PRO A 192 18.55 -20.85 -1.57
CA PRO A 192 19.21 -21.83 -2.42
C PRO A 192 18.26 -22.69 -3.26
N ASN A 193 17.03 -22.85 -2.81
CA ASN A 193 16.00 -23.67 -3.44
C ASN A 193 14.97 -22.86 -4.24
N SER A 194 15.31 -21.62 -4.63
CA SER A 194 14.39 -20.83 -5.45
C SER A 194 14.06 -21.46 -6.80
N THR A 195 14.88 -22.39 -7.25
CA THR A 195 14.68 -23.17 -8.48
C THR A 195 13.78 -24.40 -8.30
N ALA A 196 13.52 -24.83 -7.06
CA ALA A 196 12.70 -26.01 -6.80
C ALA A 196 11.18 -25.75 -6.96
N HIS A 197 10.79 -24.53 -7.22
CA HIS A 197 9.38 -24.17 -7.46
C HIS A 197 9.00 -24.12 -8.94
N ASN A 198 9.93 -24.50 -9.83
CA ASN A 198 9.69 -24.59 -11.27
C ASN A 198 9.56 -26.04 -11.78
N GLU A 199 9.37 -27.02 -10.87
CA GLU A 199 9.08 -28.39 -11.24
C GLU A 199 7.65 -28.78 -10.91
#